data_cee404df68883b116cb6657198c125da
#
_entry.id   cee404df68883b116cb6657198c125da
#
_cell.length_a   1.000
_cell.length_b   1.000
_cell.length_c   1.000
_cell.angle_alpha   90.00
_cell.angle_beta   90.00
_cell.angle_gamma   90.00
#
_symmetry.space_group_name_H-M   'P 1'
#
loop_
_entity.id
_entity.type
_entity.pdbx_description
1 polymer ?
#
loop_
_entity_poly.entity_id
_entity_poly.type
_entity_poly.pdbx_seq_one_letter_code
_entity_poly.pdbx_strand_id
1 'polypeptide(L)'
;YPNRDNRASLENAVFEINVDNWKPLLVISLEYHPRDEVLEWCKKTIATQAYKDHHVIILTHSFLTNGQKASRIVNANVPNLSGNTGEEIWTKLIKPSTNIKLVICGHTANGNGKFEDNVSYIVENNDSNKPVHQMMFNVQTLGGGWEGNGGDGWLRILEFIPDGKTVKISTYSPLFGI
;
A
#
# COMPACT_ATOMS: atom_id res chain seq x y z
N TYR A 1 12.19 3.97 -11.51
CA TYR A 1 13.39 3.21 -11.13
C TYR A 1 13.34 1.82 -11.75
N PRO A 2 14.46 1.24 -12.22
CA PRO A 2 14.44 -0.06 -12.85
C PRO A 2 13.95 -1.18 -11.93
N ASN A 3 13.23 -2.15 -12.51
CA ASN A 3 12.84 -3.37 -11.82
C ASN A 3 14.01 -4.36 -11.64
N ARG A 4 13.74 -5.57 -11.15
CA ARG A 4 14.78 -6.61 -10.91
C ARG A 4 15.50 -7.05 -12.16
N ASP A 5 14.86 -6.95 -13.33
CA ASP A 5 15.46 -7.26 -14.64
C ASP A 5 16.23 -6.08 -15.23
N ASN A 6 16.42 -5.01 -14.46
CA ASN A 6 17.03 -3.74 -14.88
C ASN A 6 16.30 -3.08 -16.06
N ARG A 7 14.97 -3.18 -16.09
CA ARG A 7 14.10 -2.59 -17.11
C ARG A 7 13.23 -1.49 -16.52
N ALA A 8 12.91 -0.48 -17.32
CA ALA A 8 11.89 0.49 -17.00
C ALA A 8 10.52 -0.22 -16.90
N SER A 9 9.84 -0.07 -15.76
CA SER A 9 8.53 -0.66 -15.51
C SER A 9 7.73 0.18 -14.53
N LEU A 10 6.45 -0.13 -14.38
CA LEU A 10 5.59 0.51 -13.38
C LEU A 10 5.74 -0.09 -11.97
N GLU A 11 6.57 -1.12 -11.79
CA GLU A 11 6.82 -1.72 -10.49
C GLU A 11 7.43 -0.73 -9.50
N ASN A 12 8.36 0.12 -9.98
CA ASN A 12 8.98 1.18 -9.21
C ASN A 12 8.75 2.52 -9.92
N ALA A 13 7.58 3.10 -9.73
CA ALA A 13 7.13 4.30 -10.45
C ALA A 13 6.55 5.36 -9.51
N VAL A 14 6.53 6.58 -9.98
CA VAL A 14 6.01 7.77 -9.29
C VAL A 14 4.92 8.40 -10.13
N PHE A 15 3.80 8.70 -9.50
CA PHE A 15 2.66 9.38 -10.11
C PHE A 15 2.26 10.57 -9.25
N GLU A 16 2.22 11.76 -9.83
CA GLU A 16 1.72 12.95 -9.18
C GLU A 16 0.25 13.15 -9.54
N ILE A 17 -0.59 13.40 -8.53
CA ILE A 17 -2.02 13.60 -8.68
C ILE A 17 -2.41 14.87 -7.95
N ASN A 18 -3.04 15.81 -8.67
CA ASN A 18 -3.60 17.02 -8.09
C ASN A 18 -5.06 16.78 -7.74
N VAL A 19 -5.42 17.06 -6.49
CA VAL A 19 -6.79 16.99 -5.98
C VAL A 19 -7.14 18.33 -5.36
N ASP A 20 -8.32 18.86 -5.68
CA ASP A 20 -8.76 20.15 -5.21
C ASP A 20 -8.75 20.26 -3.68
N ASN A 21 -8.19 21.36 -3.17
CA ASN A 21 -8.01 21.66 -1.75
C ASN A 21 -7.09 20.70 -0.99
N TRP A 22 -6.39 19.78 -1.66
CA TRP A 22 -5.38 18.94 -1.07
C TRP A 22 -3.97 19.43 -1.42
N LYS A 23 -3.00 19.12 -0.56
CA LYS A 23 -1.60 19.10 -1.02
C LYS A 23 -1.49 18.08 -2.15
N PRO A 24 -0.66 18.32 -3.17
CA PRO A 24 -0.49 17.35 -4.23
C PRO A 24 -0.18 15.96 -3.67
N LEU A 25 -0.78 14.95 -4.25
CA LEU A 25 -0.55 13.56 -3.87
C LEU A 25 0.58 12.99 -4.72
N LEU A 26 1.46 12.25 -4.08
CA LEU A 26 2.51 11.49 -4.76
C LEU A 26 2.28 10.01 -4.49
N VAL A 27 1.82 9.30 -5.49
CA VAL A 27 1.64 7.85 -5.42
C VAL A 27 2.90 7.17 -5.92
N ILE A 28 3.51 6.34 -5.08
CA ILE A 28 4.73 5.59 -5.42
C ILE A 28 4.43 4.11 -5.34
N SER A 29 4.56 3.41 -6.46
CA SER A 29 4.56 1.96 -6.48
C SER A 29 5.95 1.41 -6.18
N LEU A 30 6.00 0.35 -5.39
CA LEU A 30 7.21 -0.39 -5.06
C LEU A 30 7.03 -1.85 -5.47
N GLU A 31 8.04 -2.40 -6.08
CA GLU A 31 8.10 -3.82 -6.46
C GLU A 31 7.80 -4.75 -5.28
N TYR A 32 7.42 -5.99 -5.57
CA TYR A 32 7.21 -7.01 -4.54
C TYR A 32 8.51 -7.32 -3.80
N HIS A 33 8.50 -7.26 -2.46
CA HIS A 33 9.70 -7.32 -1.62
C HIS A 33 10.78 -6.33 -2.11
N PRO A 34 10.54 -5.01 -2.03
CA PRO A 34 11.42 -4.02 -2.63
C PRO A 34 12.85 -4.15 -2.09
N ARG A 35 13.82 -4.04 -2.99
CA ARG A 35 15.25 -4.08 -2.65
C ARG A 35 15.65 -2.82 -1.88
N ASP A 36 16.78 -2.85 -1.18
CA ASP A 36 17.27 -1.69 -0.43
C ASP A 36 17.49 -0.47 -1.32
N GLU A 37 18.03 -0.65 -2.52
CA GLU A 37 18.22 0.44 -3.47
C GLU A 37 16.90 1.06 -3.94
N VAL A 38 15.80 0.31 -3.97
CA VAL A 38 14.45 0.82 -4.29
C VAL A 38 13.91 1.66 -3.14
N LEU A 39 14.10 1.21 -1.89
CA LEU A 39 13.72 2.00 -0.72
C LEU A 39 14.52 3.30 -0.64
N GLU A 40 15.83 3.26 -0.90
CA GLU A 40 16.68 4.44 -0.93
C GLU A 40 16.32 5.38 -2.08
N TRP A 41 16.00 4.87 -3.27
CA TRP A 41 15.47 5.66 -4.36
C TRP A 41 14.17 6.38 -3.97
N CYS A 42 13.21 5.65 -3.38
CA CYS A 42 11.95 6.22 -2.92
C CYS A 42 12.19 7.33 -1.90
N LYS A 43 13.01 7.06 -0.87
CA LYS A 43 13.37 8.01 0.17
C LYS A 43 14.00 9.29 -0.38
N LYS A 44 14.95 9.17 -1.32
CA LYS A 44 15.56 10.32 -2.00
C LYS A 44 14.53 11.09 -2.82
N THR A 45 13.65 10.40 -3.54
CA THR A 45 12.61 11.01 -4.38
C THR A 45 11.67 11.88 -3.55
N ILE A 46 11.10 11.33 -2.46
CA ILE A 46 10.13 12.05 -1.62
C ILE A 46 10.73 13.20 -0.82
N ALA A 47 12.06 13.23 -0.67
CA ALA A 47 12.79 14.29 0.02
C ALA A 47 13.23 15.43 -0.91
N THR A 48 13.06 15.30 -2.23
CA THR A 48 13.42 16.34 -3.19
C THR A 48 12.62 17.63 -2.96
N GLN A 49 13.17 18.76 -3.42
CA GLN A 49 12.48 20.05 -3.35
C GLN A 49 11.11 20.00 -4.07
N ALA A 50 10.99 19.17 -5.12
CA ALA A 50 9.76 19.00 -5.86
C ALA A 50 8.66 18.31 -5.04
N TYR A 51 9.02 17.31 -4.20
CA TYR A 51 8.03 16.41 -3.59
C TYR A 51 7.97 16.43 -2.06
N LYS A 52 8.87 17.14 -1.37
CA LYS A 52 8.93 17.17 0.10
C LYS A 52 7.65 17.62 0.80
N ASP A 53 6.82 18.41 0.11
CA ASP A 53 5.57 18.97 0.63
C ASP A 53 4.32 18.18 0.17
N HIS A 54 4.48 17.14 -0.66
CA HIS A 54 3.39 16.29 -1.11
C HIS A 54 2.91 15.35 0.01
N HIS A 55 1.66 14.92 -0.07
CA HIS A 55 1.17 13.76 0.68
C HIS A 55 1.50 12.49 -0.09
N VAL A 56 2.41 11.68 0.46
CA VAL A 56 2.90 10.47 -0.20
C VAL A 56 2.04 9.27 0.16
N ILE A 57 1.67 8.51 -0.86
CA ILE A 57 0.96 7.22 -0.77
C ILE A 57 1.88 6.14 -1.32
N ILE A 58 2.19 5.14 -0.53
CA ILE A 58 2.97 3.97 -0.95
C ILE A 58 2.02 2.86 -1.37
N LEU A 59 2.22 2.33 -2.58
CA LEU A 59 1.60 1.11 -3.06
C LEU A 59 2.65 0.00 -3.08
N THR A 60 2.37 -1.10 -2.42
CA THR A 60 3.24 -2.29 -2.46
C THR A 60 2.41 -3.56 -2.38
N HIS A 61 2.93 -4.67 -2.89
CA HIS A 61 2.17 -5.91 -2.92
C HIS A 61 1.98 -6.51 -1.53
N SER A 62 3.03 -6.57 -0.72
CA SER A 62 3.05 -7.27 0.58
C SER A 62 3.58 -6.36 1.68
N PHE A 63 2.76 -6.09 2.70
CA PHE A 63 3.16 -5.21 3.80
C PHE A 63 2.49 -5.58 5.13
N LEU A 64 1.16 -5.73 5.16
CA LEU A 64 0.39 -6.12 6.35
C LEU A 64 -0.11 -7.57 6.27
N THR A 65 -0.27 -8.20 7.43
CA THR A 65 -1.08 -9.41 7.57
C THR A 65 -2.56 -9.06 7.48
N ASN A 66 -3.40 -10.04 7.19
CA ASN A 66 -4.85 -9.91 7.11
C ASN A 66 -5.54 -10.01 8.48
N GLY A 67 -6.82 -9.59 8.53
CA GLY A 67 -7.70 -9.71 9.68
C GLY A 67 -7.53 -8.63 10.75
N GLN A 68 -8.30 -8.75 11.82
CA GLN A 68 -8.43 -7.69 12.85
C GLN A 68 -7.20 -7.50 13.74
N LYS A 69 -6.33 -8.49 13.85
CA LYS A 69 -5.07 -8.42 14.60
C LYS A 69 -3.88 -8.25 13.66
N ALA A 70 -4.04 -7.34 12.70
CA ALA A 70 -3.02 -7.08 11.70
C ALA A 70 -1.71 -6.60 12.31
N SER A 71 -0.62 -7.06 11.74
CA SER A 71 0.74 -6.60 11.98
C SER A 71 1.48 -6.46 10.65
N ARG A 72 2.63 -5.83 10.66
CA ARG A 72 3.49 -5.86 9.48
C ARG A 72 4.12 -7.25 9.31
N ILE A 73 4.30 -7.64 8.06
CA ILE A 73 4.91 -8.93 7.72
C ILE A 73 6.40 -8.87 8.08
N VAL A 74 6.85 -9.82 8.89
CA VAL A 74 8.24 -9.92 9.35
C VAL A 74 9.05 -11.01 8.65
N ASN A 75 8.39 -11.93 7.93
CA ASN A 75 9.03 -13.04 7.23
C ASN A 75 8.64 -13.02 5.74
N ALA A 76 9.63 -12.98 4.88
CA ALA A 76 9.45 -13.17 3.45
C ALA A 76 9.54 -14.66 3.14
N ASN A 77 8.39 -15.34 3.07
CA ASN A 77 8.34 -16.77 2.72
C ASN A 77 8.29 -16.98 1.19
N VAL A 78 9.13 -16.27 0.45
CA VAL A 78 9.18 -16.41 -1.00
C VAL A 78 10.51 -17.01 -1.39
N PRO A 79 10.55 -18.28 -1.83
CA PRO A 79 11.78 -18.91 -2.27
C PRO A 79 12.46 -18.09 -3.39
N ASN A 80 13.76 -17.87 -3.27
CA ASN A 80 14.61 -17.19 -4.24
C ASN A 80 14.26 -15.69 -4.50
N LEU A 81 13.45 -15.05 -3.65
CA LEU A 81 13.19 -13.63 -3.73
C LEU A 81 13.74 -12.91 -2.49
N SER A 82 14.86 -12.21 -2.65
CA SER A 82 15.41 -11.32 -1.62
C SER A 82 14.74 -9.95 -1.69
N GLY A 83 14.59 -9.28 -0.55
CA GLY A 83 14.04 -7.93 -0.47
C GLY A 83 13.42 -7.66 0.89
N ASN A 84 12.86 -6.49 1.04
CA ASN A 84 12.36 -6.02 2.32
C ASN A 84 10.95 -6.52 2.63
N THR A 85 10.77 -6.98 3.85
CA THR A 85 9.48 -7.33 4.44
C THR A 85 8.68 -6.08 4.81
N GLY A 86 7.42 -6.23 5.19
CA GLY A 86 6.60 -5.11 5.65
C GLY A 86 7.21 -4.33 6.80
N GLU A 87 7.81 -5.02 7.79
CA GLU A 87 8.48 -4.38 8.93
C GLU A 87 9.78 -3.67 8.52
N GLU A 88 10.52 -4.23 7.57
CA GLU A 88 11.73 -3.57 7.05
C GLU A 88 11.39 -2.33 6.20
N ILE A 89 10.33 -2.39 5.38
CA ILE A 89 9.83 -1.22 4.65
C ILE A 89 9.42 -0.12 5.63
N TRP A 90 8.73 -0.48 6.72
CA TRP A 90 8.36 0.46 7.77
C TRP A 90 9.58 1.13 8.38
N THR A 91 10.53 0.35 8.87
CA THR A 91 11.70 0.86 9.61
C THR A 91 12.68 1.63 8.73
N LYS A 92 12.90 1.16 7.49
CA LYS A 92 13.89 1.74 6.58
C LYS A 92 13.36 2.95 5.79
N LEU A 93 12.06 2.97 5.44
CA LEU A 93 11.48 3.99 4.58
C LEU A 93 10.40 4.82 5.28
N ILE A 94 9.35 4.17 5.83
CA ILE A 94 8.12 4.87 6.18
C ILE A 94 8.28 5.65 7.49
N LYS A 95 8.75 4.98 8.53
CA LYS A 95 8.91 5.55 9.86
C LYS A 95 9.83 6.80 9.88
N PRO A 96 10.99 6.82 9.20
CA PRO A 96 11.85 8.00 9.14
C PRO A 96 11.36 9.11 8.21
N SER A 97 10.32 8.88 7.40
CA SER A 97 9.81 9.86 6.42
C SER A 97 8.69 10.71 6.99
N THR A 98 8.71 12.02 6.72
CA THR A 98 7.76 12.98 7.31
C THR A 98 6.48 13.16 6.51
N ASN A 99 6.50 12.84 5.21
CA ASN A 99 5.43 13.13 4.25
C ASN A 99 4.66 11.89 3.76
N ILE A 100 5.07 10.67 4.10
CA ILE A 100 4.27 9.46 3.86
C ILE A 100 3.05 9.48 4.79
N LYS A 101 1.85 9.33 4.20
CA LYS A 101 0.55 9.39 4.91
C LYS A 101 -0.24 8.10 4.85
N LEU A 102 -0.06 7.33 3.78
CA LEU A 102 -0.84 6.12 3.54
C LEU A 102 0.04 5.05 2.91
N VAL A 103 -0.14 3.82 3.36
CA VAL A 103 0.40 2.61 2.72
C VAL A 103 -0.77 1.72 2.33
N ILE A 104 -0.79 1.26 1.09
CA ILE A 104 -1.80 0.35 0.56
C ILE A 104 -1.10 -0.91 0.09
N CYS A 105 -1.61 -2.07 0.50
CA CYS A 105 -1.09 -3.37 0.10
C CYS A 105 -2.20 -4.42 -0.07
N GLY A 106 -1.81 -5.60 -0.53
CA GLY A 106 -2.65 -6.78 -0.68
C GLY A 106 -1.96 -8.02 -0.11
N HIS A 107 -1.75 -9.04 -0.93
CA HIS A 107 -1.01 -10.28 -0.75
C HIS A 107 -1.65 -11.28 0.21
N THR A 108 -1.76 -10.95 1.50
CA THR A 108 -2.27 -11.89 2.51
C THR A 108 -3.78 -12.05 2.39
N ALA A 109 -4.25 -13.27 2.47
CA ALA A 109 -5.67 -13.60 2.41
C ALA A 109 -5.99 -14.80 3.31
N ASN A 110 -7.26 -14.90 3.76
CA ASN A 110 -7.80 -16.02 4.49
C ASN A 110 -8.80 -16.76 3.59
N GLY A 111 -8.63 -18.08 3.45
CA GLY A 111 -9.48 -18.93 2.63
C GLY A 111 -10.86 -19.26 3.23
N ASN A 112 -11.24 -18.65 4.35
CA ASN A 112 -12.50 -18.96 5.05
C ASN A 112 -13.75 -18.31 4.43
N GLY A 113 -13.60 -17.53 3.36
CA GLY A 113 -14.69 -16.88 2.66
C GLY A 113 -15.30 -15.66 3.35
N LYS A 114 -14.67 -15.16 4.45
CA LYS A 114 -15.15 -13.99 5.18
C LYS A 114 -14.41 -12.74 4.75
N PHE A 115 -15.17 -11.70 4.42
CA PHE A 115 -14.62 -10.42 3.96
C PHE A 115 -13.73 -9.77 5.03
N GLU A 116 -14.19 -9.73 6.28
CA GLU A 116 -13.50 -9.10 7.41
C GLU A 116 -12.14 -9.72 7.74
N ASP A 117 -11.93 -10.98 7.38
CA ASP A 117 -10.65 -11.67 7.56
C ASP A 117 -9.68 -11.44 6.38
N ASN A 118 -10.12 -10.70 5.35
CA ASN A 118 -9.35 -10.41 4.14
C ASN A 118 -9.04 -8.93 3.96
N VAL A 119 -9.25 -8.16 5.01
CA VAL A 119 -8.92 -6.73 5.08
C VAL A 119 -8.21 -6.44 6.39
N SER A 120 -7.37 -5.40 6.42
CA SER A 120 -6.80 -4.92 7.67
C SER A 120 -6.46 -3.44 7.61
N TYR A 121 -6.38 -2.82 8.78
CA TYR A 121 -6.06 -1.41 8.92
C TYR A 121 -5.40 -1.14 10.26
N ILE A 122 -4.25 -0.48 10.21
CA ILE A 122 -3.57 0.01 11.41
C ILE A 122 -3.10 1.46 11.20
N VAL A 123 -2.95 2.18 12.30
CA VAL A 123 -2.35 3.52 12.31
C VAL A 123 -1.23 3.54 13.31
N GLU A 124 -0.08 4.03 12.90
CA GLU A 124 1.09 4.19 13.76
C GLU A 124 1.81 5.50 13.43
N ASN A 125 2.38 6.15 14.43
CA ASN A 125 3.10 7.39 14.22
C ASN A 125 4.51 7.15 13.70
N ASN A 126 4.92 7.98 12.74
CA ASN A 126 6.29 8.06 12.27
C ASN A 126 7.21 8.76 13.31
N ASP A 127 8.52 8.86 13.03
CA ASP A 127 9.50 9.50 13.92
C ASP A 127 9.23 11.00 14.16
N SER A 128 8.42 11.64 13.32
CA SER A 128 7.94 13.02 13.51
C SER A 128 6.62 13.10 14.28
N ASN A 129 6.20 12.02 14.91
CA ASN A 129 4.93 11.89 15.65
C ASN A 129 3.68 12.23 14.82
N LYS A 130 3.70 11.87 13.54
CA LYS A 130 2.57 12.04 12.63
C LYS A 130 1.99 10.70 12.25
N PRO A 131 0.65 10.55 12.22
CA PRO A 131 0.02 9.29 11.88
C PRO A 131 0.30 8.88 10.43
N VAL A 132 0.58 7.60 10.25
CA VAL A 132 0.66 6.92 8.96
C VAL A 132 -0.40 5.83 8.95
N HIS A 133 -1.33 5.93 8.03
CA HIS A 133 -2.40 4.98 7.81
C HIS A 133 -1.87 3.83 6.97
N GLN A 134 -2.18 2.59 7.35
CA GLN A 134 -1.69 1.39 6.67
C GLN A 134 -2.89 0.48 6.42
N MET A 135 -3.16 0.18 5.16
CA MET A 135 -4.36 -0.55 4.75
C MET A 135 -4.01 -1.74 3.86
N MET A 136 -4.55 -2.88 4.18
CA MET A 136 -4.51 -4.07 3.35
C MET A 136 -5.92 -4.42 2.87
N PHE A 137 -6.03 -4.79 1.60
CA PHE A 137 -7.24 -5.25 0.97
C PHE A 137 -6.90 -6.37 -0.03
N ASN A 138 -7.32 -7.59 0.29
CA ASN A 138 -7.13 -8.72 -0.61
C ASN A 138 -8.27 -9.74 -0.46
N VAL A 139 -9.28 -9.62 -1.27
CA VAL A 139 -10.49 -10.43 -1.24
C VAL A 139 -10.51 -11.55 -2.30
N GLN A 140 -9.38 -11.86 -2.91
CA GLN A 140 -9.29 -12.85 -4.00
C GLN A 140 -9.76 -14.26 -3.62
N THR A 141 -9.86 -14.58 -2.33
CA THR A 141 -10.37 -15.87 -1.83
C THR A 141 -11.88 -15.92 -1.67
N LEU A 142 -12.57 -14.78 -1.81
CA LEU A 142 -14.04 -14.76 -1.85
C LEU A 142 -14.56 -15.31 -3.20
N GLY A 143 -15.85 -15.61 -3.27
CA GLY A 143 -16.49 -16.09 -4.48
C GLY A 143 -15.94 -17.44 -4.98
N GLY A 144 -15.46 -18.30 -4.08
CA GLY A 144 -14.85 -19.59 -4.42
C GLY A 144 -13.37 -19.53 -4.80
N GLY A 145 -12.72 -18.38 -4.61
CA GLY A 145 -11.29 -18.24 -4.88
C GLY A 145 -10.91 -18.54 -6.33
N TRP A 146 -9.84 -19.32 -6.53
CA TRP A 146 -9.34 -19.71 -7.86
C TRP A 146 -10.26 -20.68 -8.62
N GLU A 147 -11.10 -21.42 -7.91
CA GLU A 147 -12.10 -22.34 -8.51
C GLU A 147 -13.43 -21.63 -8.81
N GLY A 148 -13.59 -20.40 -8.35
CA GLY A 148 -14.75 -19.55 -8.54
C GLY A 148 -14.46 -18.32 -9.37
N ASN A 149 -14.95 -17.16 -8.91
CA ASN A 149 -14.82 -15.89 -9.63
C ASN A 149 -13.68 -15.00 -9.13
N GLY A 150 -12.87 -15.48 -8.20
CA GLY A 150 -11.65 -14.80 -7.78
C GLY A 150 -11.87 -13.49 -7.03
N GLY A 151 -12.86 -13.42 -6.13
CA GLY A 151 -13.04 -12.28 -5.25
C GLY A 151 -14.29 -11.45 -5.44
N ASP A 152 -15.30 -11.99 -6.11
CA ASP A 152 -16.63 -11.36 -6.28
C ASP A 152 -16.61 -9.94 -6.86
N GLY A 153 -15.53 -9.58 -7.55
CA GLY A 153 -15.35 -8.26 -8.14
C GLY A 153 -15.21 -7.10 -7.12
N TRP A 154 -15.02 -7.40 -5.85
CA TRP A 154 -14.86 -6.36 -4.82
C TRP A 154 -13.64 -5.47 -5.09
N LEU A 155 -13.86 -4.17 -4.99
CA LEU A 155 -12.81 -3.15 -5.07
C LEU A 155 -12.94 -2.14 -3.93
N ARG A 156 -11.83 -1.50 -3.58
CA ARG A 156 -11.76 -0.45 -2.58
C ARG A 156 -11.70 0.90 -3.28
N ILE A 157 -12.60 1.83 -2.89
CA ILE A 157 -12.67 3.18 -3.40
C ILE A 157 -12.18 4.14 -2.31
N LEU A 158 -11.23 5.00 -2.65
CA LEU A 158 -10.75 6.08 -1.80
C LEU A 158 -11.20 7.41 -2.41
N GLU A 159 -12.13 8.07 -1.75
CA GLU A 159 -12.65 9.38 -2.13
C GLU A 159 -11.99 10.47 -1.29
N PHE A 160 -11.21 11.32 -1.93
CA PHE A 160 -10.56 12.47 -1.30
C PHE A 160 -11.55 13.61 -1.22
N ILE A 161 -12.07 13.89 -0.02
CA ILE A 161 -13.08 14.91 0.20
C ILE A 161 -12.46 16.31 0.07
N PRO A 162 -13.18 17.31 -0.50
CA PRO A 162 -12.64 18.66 -0.74
C PRO A 162 -12.33 19.48 0.52
N ASP A 163 -12.34 18.87 1.71
CA ASP A 163 -11.92 19.48 2.97
C ASP A 163 -10.39 19.45 3.18
N GLY A 164 -9.65 18.82 2.26
CA GLY A 164 -8.20 18.73 2.27
C GLY A 164 -7.60 17.81 3.33
N LYS A 165 -8.42 17.00 4.02
CA LYS A 165 -7.98 16.15 5.15
C LYS A 165 -8.69 14.81 5.29
N THR A 166 -9.88 14.64 4.74
CA THR A 166 -10.69 13.45 4.90
C THR A 166 -10.64 12.56 3.66
N VAL A 167 -10.25 11.31 3.83
CA VAL A 167 -10.39 10.27 2.80
C VAL A 167 -11.51 9.33 3.23
N LYS A 168 -12.59 9.31 2.46
CA LYS A 168 -13.69 8.37 2.66
C LYS A 168 -13.33 7.06 1.97
N ILE A 169 -13.46 5.96 2.70
CA ILE A 169 -13.16 4.63 2.18
C ILE A 169 -14.46 3.85 2.07
N SER A 170 -14.76 3.36 0.87
CA SER A 170 -15.89 2.48 0.62
C SER A 170 -15.44 1.22 -0.13
N THR A 171 -16.28 0.22 -0.13
CA THR A 171 -16.06 -1.03 -0.85
C THR A 171 -17.26 -1.25 -1.74
N TYR A 172 -17.02 -1.67 -2.98
CA TYR A 172 -18.04 -1.85 -3.99
C TYR A 172 -17.76 -3.12 -4.79
N SER A 173 -18.80 -3.87 -5.09
CA SER A 173 -18.74 -4.99 -6.04
C SER A 173 -19.65 -4.71 -7.23
N PRO A 174 -19.11 -4.54 -8.45
CA PRO A 174 -19.92 -4.42 -9.65
C PRO A 174 -20.74 -5.69 -9.93
N LEU A 175 -20.29 -6.85 -9.43
CA LEU A 175 -21.01 -8.11 -9.58
C LEU A 175 -22.36 -8.08 -8.83
N PHE A 176 -22.38 -7.50 -7.63
CA PHE A 176 -23.58 -7.40 -6.81
C PHE A 176 -24.29 -6.06 -6.91
N GLY A 177 -23.64 -5.04 -7.47
CA GLY A 177 -24.17 -3.69 -7.55
C GLY A 177 -24.27 -2.96 -6.21
N ILE A 178 -23.45 -3.34 -5.22
CA ILE A 178 -23.45 -2.80 -3.85
C ILE A 178 -22.05 -2.42 -3.40
#